data_080ad1881f21cda65a2124dea71548ff
#
_entry.id   080ad1881f21cda65a2124dea71548ff
#
_cell.length_a   1.000
_cell.length_b   1.000
_cell.length_c   1.000
_cell.angle_alpha   90.00
_cell.angle_beta   90.00
_cell.angle_gamma   90.00
#
_symmetry.space_group_name_H-M   'P 1'
#
loop_
_entity.id
_entity.type
_entity.pdbx_description
1 polymer ?
#
loop_
_entity_poly.entity_id
_entity_poly.type
_entity_poly.pdbx_seq_one_letter_code
_entity_poly.pdbx_strand_id
1 'polypeptide(L)'
;MARERDGRLIITAEEIRAMNVQKIDDLLNRIPGVKAGESSVSIRGSSNVKVMLDGRSINDQTSHSGSVKWSMISLDTIESIEVIKGGGSTSYGDNTGGGVIVITSKSSDHIEGSVSGYLGNDGQKNASLGVRGRKNRFSASFSAGYEDADGFTVNDDKMRRRAGARIEYRFPADVSLFLSGEYNDENKGLRGYPERRTPNSRKEYDDVSLLFGQNYGSASGRTWYSVSRTVSTDPDRALSATLEVSRAGQSLEAPFALPLLGDVTGGLGYEWKEASGSGISSTDEEHAWVFLSRTMRFGSGPWSLKAGARANRYSAFSSTVNPEMNIRYQGKTVSAGVAYSRASNLPSFRKRFYESSVTKPNPDLEMERASNYAFSFSVSPDSSVTFDASLFYRDITDRITYVRNIETNTGRYENFGEVTYKGFEVSVSWRPSDVLECTPSYSYLHAMNEETGFWLPAKPFHTIMADVVFRPAKDWSFRTTVKYSGRTYVDSQNTMTQPAYTVVDARADYAIGDLTLYCDIDNLLDETYLYTDGYDAPPREWVVGMNYNF
;
A
#
# COMPACT_ATOMS: atom_id res chain seq x y z
N MET A 1 -16.98 -4.13 -9.12
CA MET A 1 -15.79 -4.94 -9.49
C MET A 1 -14.69 -4.02 -9.94
N ALA A 2 -13.51 -4.16 -9.34
CA ALA A 2 -12.34 -3.39 -9.74
C ALA A 2 -12.01 -3.65 -11.22
N ARG A 3 -11.82 -2.58 -11.99
CA ARG A 3 -11.57 -2.69 -13.44
C ARG A 3 -10.15 -2.29 -13.77
N GLU A 4 -9.48 -3.11 -14.58
CA GLU A 4 -8.18 -2.73 -15.11
C GLU A 4 -8.34 -1.70 -16.24
N ARG A 5 -7.85 -0.47 -16.02
CA ARG A 5 -7.73 0.58 -17.02
C ARG A 5 -6.27 1.01 -17.15
N ASP A 6 -5.75 1.03 -18.36
CA ASP A 6 -4.39 1.47 -18.68
C ASP A 6 -3.28 0.79 -17.85
N GLY A 7 -3.44 -0.51 -17.52
CA GLY A 7 -2.50 -1.26 -16.67
C GLY A 7 -2.61 -0.93 -15.18
N ARG A 8 -3.71 -0.27 -14.76
CA ARG A 8 -4.02 0.09 -13.38
C ARG A 8 -5.31 -0.58 -12.97
N LEU A 9 -5.32 -1.20 -11.83
CA LEU A 9 -6.54 -1.67 -11.20
C LEU A 9 -7.14 -0.50 -10.41
N ILE A 10 -8.34 -0.08 -10.74
CA ILE A 10 -9.01 1.05 -10.10
C ILE A 10 -10.19 0.52 -9.28
N ILE A 11 -10.25 0.89 -8.01
CA ILE A 11 -11.35 0.61 -7.09
C ILE A 11 -11.97 1.95 -6.71
N THR A 12 -13.23 2.15 -7.06
CA THR A 12 -13.96 3.38 -6.82
C THR A 12 -14.55 3.44 -5.40
N ALA A 13 -14.94 4.64 -4.95
CA ALA A 13 -15.64 4.82 -3.66
C ALA A 13 -16.91 3.96 -3.55
N GLU A 14 -17.62 3.77 -4.65
CA GLU A 14 -18.80 2.91 -4.71
C GLU A 14 -18.45 1.44 -4.50
N GLU A 15 -17.38 0.96 -5.15
CA GLU A 15 -16.87 -0.39 -4.98
C GLU A 15 -16.30 -0.61 -3.56
N ILE A 16 -15.59 0.37 -2.99
CA ILE A 16 -15.12 0.33 -1.59
C ILE A 16 -16.30 0.15 -0.64
N ARG A 17 -17.35 0.94 -0.81
CA ARG A 17 -18.58 0.81 0.00
C ARG A 17 -19.25 -0.55 -0.19
N ALA A 18 -19.36 -1.03 -1.44
CA ALA A 18 -19.95 -2.33 -1.74
C ALA A 18 -19.13 -3.51 -1.18
N MET A 19 -17.82 -3.34 -1.04
CA MET A 19 -16.96 -4.32 -0.38
C MET A 19 -17.17 -4.36 1.13
N ASN A 20 -17.63 -3.27 1.72
CA ASN A 20 -17.96 -3.12 3.13
C ASN A 20 -16.87 -3.64 4.08
N VAL A 21 -15.62 -3.29 3.79
CA VAL A 21 -14.44 -3.64 4.58
C VAL A 21 -14.23 -2.64 5.72
N GLN A 22 -13.58 -3.06 6.80
CA GLN A 22 -13.28 -2.20 7.95
C GLN A 22 -11.92 -1.51 7.83
N LYS A 23 -10.97 -2.18 7.19
CA LYS A 23 -9.58 -1.74 7.08
C LYS A 23 -9.14 -1.74 5.62
N ILE A 24 -8.18 -0.88 5.32
CA ILE A 24 -7.64 -0.77 3.96
C ILE A 24 -6.82 -2.00 3.55
N ASP A 25 -6.17 -2.65 4.49
CA ASP A 25 -5.43 -3.89 4.26
C ASP A 25 -6.37 -5.05 3.89
N ASP A 26 -7.57 -5.15 4.48
CA ASP A 26 -8.59 -6.14 4.08
C ASP A 26 -9.04 -5.92 2.64
N LEU A 27 -9.22 -4.66 2.23
CA LEU A 27 -9.54 -4.32 0.85
C LEU A 27 -8.43 -4.74 -0.10
N LEU A 28 -7.19 -4.39 0.22
CA LEU A 28 -6.03 -4.68 -0.61
C LEU A 28 -5.75 -6.18 -0.72
N ASN A 29 -6.00 -6.95 0.34
CA ASN A 29 -5.87 -8.40 0.35
C ASN A 29 -6.87 -9.13 -0.56
N ARG A 30 -7.89 -8.44 -1.09
CA ARG A 30 -8.81 -8.98 -2.11
C ARG A 30 -8.27 -8.86 -3.54
N ILE A 31 -7.12 -8.20 -3.72
CA ILE A 31 -6.50 -8.02 -5.03
C ILE A 31 -5.48 -9.15 -5.25
N PRO A 32 -5.60 -9.95 -6.32
CA PRO A 32 -4.63 -11.00 -6.61
C PRO A 32 -3.20 -10.45 -6.64
N GLY A 33 -2.25 -11.19 -6.02
CA GLY A 33 -0.85 -10.79 -5.94
C GLY A 33 -0.53 -9.61 -5.02
N VAL A 34 -1.51 -9.04 -4.32
CA VAL A 34 -1.32 -8.04 -3.27
C VAL A 34 -1.46 -8.73 -1.91
N LYS A 35 -0.56 -8.44 -1.00
CA LYS A 35 -0.63 -8.84 0.40
C LYS A 35 -0.38 -7.60 1.25
N ALA A 36 -1.34 -7.24 2.06
CA ALA A 36 -1.27 -6.13 3.00
C ALA A 36 -1.46 -6.64 4.42
N GLY A 37 -0.85 -5.96 5.36
CA GLY A 37 -1.04 -6.15 6.79
C GLY A 37 -1.11 -4.80 7.48
N GLU A 38 -1.21 -4.77 8.79
CA GLU A 38 -1.46 -3.58 9.61
C GLU A 38 -0.56 -2.37 9.29
N SER A 39 0.68 -2.60 8.88
CA SER A 39 1.63 -1.54 8.48
C SER A 39 2.50 -1.94 7.29
N SER A 40 2.09 -2.92 6.52
CA SER A 40 2.89 -3.45 5.41
C SER A 40 2.07 -3.64 4.16
N VAL A 41 2.74 -3.64 3.02
CA VAL A 41 2.15 -4.05 1.76
C VAL A 41 3.22 -4.66 0.87
N SER A 42 2.85 -5.67 0.13
CA SER A 42 3.68 -6.24 -0.94
C SER A 42 2.84 -6.50 -2.18
N ILE A 43 3.46 -6.33 -3.35
CA ILE A 43 2.86 -6.64 -4.64
C ILE A 43 3.76 -7.66 -5.34
N ARG A 44 3.19 -8.82 -5.69
CA ARG A 44 3.96 -9.92 -6.32
C ARG A 44 5.23 -10.26 -5.53
N GLY A 45 5.08 -10.33 -4.20
CA GLY A 45 6.15 -10.66 -3.27
C GLY A 45 7.11 -9.53 -2.91
N SER A 46 7.15 -8.41 -3.61
CA SER A 46 8.05 -7.29 -3.29
C SER A 46 7.38 -6.30 -2.35
N SER A 47 8.08 -5.91 -1.29
CA SER A 47 7.68 -4.87 -0.33
C SER A 47 8.09 -3.44 -0.72
N ASN A 48 8.83 -3.26 -1.83
CA ASN A 48 9.19 -1.94 -2.35
C ASN A 48 7.98 -1.33 -3.08
N VAL A 49 6.91 -1.08 -2.34
CA VAL A 49 5.64 -0.52 -2.84
C VAL A 49 5.50 0.91 -2.34
N LYS A 50 5.32 1.83 -3.26
CA LYS A 50 5.05 3.23 -2.92
C LYS A 50 3.57 3.44 -2.74
N VAL A 51 3.17 4.02 -1.62
CA VAL A 51 1.77 4.38 -1.36
C VAL A 51 1.64 5.89 -1.33
N MET A 52 0.76 6.40 -2.17
CA MET A 52 0.53 7.84 -2.35
C MET A 52 -0.88 8.20 -1.85
N LEU A 53 -0.99 9.29 -1.11
CA LEU A 53 -2.26 9.92 -0.73
C LEU A 53 -2.26 11.35 -1.25
N ASP A 54 -3.18 11.68 -2.17
CA ASP A 54 -3.34 13.00 -2.79
C ASP A 54 -2.06 13.61 -3.39
N GLY A 55 -1.13 12.73 -3.84
CA GLY A 55 0.14 13.13 -4.46
C GLY A 55 1.35 13.17 -3.53
N ARG A 56 1.22 12.85 -2.25
CA ARG A 56 2.34 12.65 -1.32
C ARG A 56 2.47 11.18 -0.88
N SER A 57 3.69 10.73 -0.61
CA SER A 57 3.91 9.37 -0.07
C SER A 57 3.57 9.30 1.42
N ILE A 58 2.89 8.21 1.82
CA ILE A 58 2.60 7.87 3.22
C ILE A 58 3.38 6.65 3.72
N ASN A 59 4.42 6.24 2.99
CA ASN A 59 5.35 5.23 3.49
C ASN A 59 6.08 5.76 4.73
N ASP A 60 6.23 4.91 5.74
CA ASP A 60 6.90 5.23 6.99
C ASP A 60 8.40 5.41 6.77
N GLN A 61 8.88 6.63 6.94
CA GLN A 61 10.29 6.98 6.77
C GLN A 61 11.17 6.52 7.95
N THR A 62 10.55 6.19 9.08
CA THR A 62 11.25 5.65 10.27
C THR A 62 11.46 4.15 10.20
N SER A 63 10.83 3.49 9.22
CA SER A 63 10.90 2.04 9.03
C SER A 63 12.15 1.62 8.26
N HIS A 64 12.62 0.41 8.52
CA HIS A 64 13.65 -0.25 7.71
C HIS A 64 13.08 -1.09 6.56
N SER A 65 11.79 -1.39 6.55
CA SER A 65 11.13 -2.30 5.57
C SER A 65 10.18 -1.61 4.60
N GLY A 66 10.07 -0.27 4.61
CA GLY A 66 9.14 0.46 3.76
C GLY A 66 7.68 0.30 4.19
N SER A 67 7.42 0.22 5.49
CA SER A 67 6.07 0.14 6.07
C SER A 67 5.18 1.28 5.57
N VAL A 68 3.88 1.10 5.68
CA VAL A 68 2.87 2.10 5.28
C VAL A 68 2.06 2.49 6.50
N LYS A 69 1.78 3.78 6.64
CA LYS A 69 0.95 4.31 7.73
C LYS A 69 -0.52 4.33 7.32
N TRP A 70 -1.14 3.15 7.25
CA TRP A 70 -2.58 3.03 6.93
C TRP A 70 -3.45 3.78 7.94
N SER A 71 -2.96 3.96 9.15
CA SER A 71 -3.61 4.75 10.22
C SER A 71 -3.93 6.19 9.82
N MET A 72 -3.20 6.77 8.87
CA MET A 72 -3.46 8.13 8.37
C MET A 72 -4.67 8.21 7.44
N ILE A 73 -5.30 7.09 7.08
CA ILE A 73 -6.38 7.04 6.09
C ILE A 73 -7.65 6.50 6.73
N SER A 74 -8.77 7.14 6.44
CA SER A 74 -10.11 6.59 6.69
C SER A 74 -10.72 6.12 5.38
N LEU A 75 -11.25 4.89 5.33
CA LEU A 75 -11.91 4.35 4.14
C LEU A 75 -13.06 5.25 3.65
N ASP A 76 -13.79 5.87 4.58
CA ASP A 76 -14.90 6.76 4.27
C ASP A 76 -14.49 8.02 3.49
N THR A 77 -13.21 8.40 3.58
CA THR A 77 -12.67 9.59 2.90
C THR A 77 -12.08 9.29 1.53
N ILE A 78 -12.05 8.03 1.09
CA ILE A 78 -11.41 7.61 -0.17
C ILE A 78 -12.38 7.70 -1.35
N GLU A 79 -11.99 8.42 -2.41
CA GLU A 79 -12.66 8.44 -3.71
C GLU A 79 -12.28 7.26 -4.58
N SER A 80 -10.98 6.95 -4.62
CA SER A 80 -10.47 5.82 -5.40
C SER A 80 -9.14 5.30 -4.87
N ILE A 81 -8.91 4.02 -5.11
CA ILE A 81 -7.61 3.38 -4.94
C ILE A 81 -7.18 2.83 -6.30
N GLU A 82 -6.01 3.24 -6.78
CA GLU A 82 -5.39 2.69 -7.97
C GLU A 82 -4.20 1.81 -7.57
N VAL A 83 -4.12 0.60 -8.10
CA VAL A 83 -3.00 -0.32 -7.90
C VAL A 83 -2.28 -0.57 -9.22
N ILE A 84 -0.99 -0.24 -9.26
CA ILE A 84 -0.10 -0.42 -10.40
C ILE A 84 0.92 -1.50 -10.03
N LYS A 85 0.83 -2.66 -10.67
CA LYS A 85 1.67 -3.83 -10.34
C LYS A 85 2.95 -3.83 -11.18
N GLY A 86 4.05 -3.38 -10.58
CA GLY A 86 5.38 -3.42 -11.23
C GLY A 86 5.60 -2.32 -12.26
N GLY A 87 5.19 -1.10 -11.96
CA GLY A 87 5.38 0.09 -12.80
C GLY A 87 5.22 1.37 -12.00
N GLY A 88 5.16 2.53 -12.69
CA GLY A 88 4.90 3.82 -12.09
C GLY A 88 6.14 4.63 -11.72
N SER A 89 7.34 4.13 -12.02
CA SER A 89 8.58 4.83 -11.69
C SER A 89 8.71 6.21 -12.33
N THR A 90 8.17 6.40 -13.51
CA THR A 90 8.19 7.69 -14.22
C THR A 90 7.39 8.74 -13.46
N SER A 91 6.14 8.48 -13.13
CA SER A 91 5.27 9.46 -12.46
C SER A 91 5.50 9.53 -10.95
N TYR A 92 5.71 8.39 -10.29
CA TYR A 92 5.74 8.30 -8.83
C TYR A 92 7.15 8.19 -8.23
N GLY A 93 8.17 7.94 -9.05
CA GLY A 93 9.59 7.98 -8.66
C GLY A 93 10.09 6.71 -7.98
N ASP A 94 10.94 6.89 -6.97
CA ASP A 94 11.67 5.82 -6.30
C ASP A 94 10.80 4.97 -5.38
N ASN A 95 11.35 3.80 -4.98
CA ASN A 95 10.67 2.80 -4.14
C ASN A 95 9.39 2.25 -4.77
N THR A 96 9.36 2.21 -6.10
CA THR A 96 8.25 1.68 -6.91
C THR A 96 8.58 0.32 -7.54
N GLY A 97 9.69 -0.30 -7.12
CA GLY A 97 10.15 -1.58 -7.66
C GLY A 97 9.11 -2.71 -7.52
N GLY A 98 8.27 -2.68 -6.49
CA GLY A 98 7.12 -3.57 -6.32
C GLY A 98 5.86 -3.11 -7.05
N GLY A 99 5.70 -1.82 -7.17
CA GLY A 99 4.52 -1.15 -7.72
C GLY A 99 4.12 0.08 -6.93
N VAL A 100 2.94 0.62 -7.25
CA VAL A 100 2.40 1.84 -6.63
C VAL A 100 0.93 1.63 -6.26
N ILE A 101 0.55 2.15 -5.11
CA ILE A 101 -0.86 2.32 -4.70
C ILE A 101 -1.12 3.82 -4.61
N VAL A 102 -2.09 4.31 -5.37
CA VAL A 102 -2.47 5.73 -5.36
C VAL A 102 -3.86 5.85 -4.75
N ILE A 103 -3.97 6.63 -3.69
CA ILE A 103 -5.21 6.88 -2.97
C ILE A 103 -5.59 8.33 -3.19
N THR A 104 -6.82 8.54 -3.63
CA THR A 104 -7.39 9.87 -3.85
C THR A 104 -8.51 10.10 -2.86
N SER A 105 -8.48 11.24 -2.17
CA SER A 105 -9.52 11.61 -1.21
C SER A 105 -10.76 12.14 -1.92
N LYS A 106 -11.94 11.86 -1.34
CA LYS A 106 -13.24 12.33 -1.82
C LYS A 106 -13.37 13.85 -1.75
N SER A 107 -14.01 14.39 -2.76
CA SER A 107 -14.66 15.69 -2.69
C SER A 107 -16.18 15.50 -2.86
N SER A 108 -16.99 16.30 -2.17
CA SER A 108 -18.45 16.25 -2.32
C SER A 108 -19.00 17.60 -2.69
N ASP A 109 -20.06 17.61 -3.51
CA ASP A 109 -20.81 18.82 -3.88
C ASP A 109 -21.98 19.08 -2.91
N HIS A 110 -22.30 18.12 -2.06
CA HIS A 110 -23.34 18.18 -1.02
C HIS A 110 -22.71 17.96 0.36
N ILE A 111 -23.44 18.36 1.41
CA ILE A 111 -23.05 18.01 2.78
C ILE A 111 -23.42 16.54 2.97
N GLU A 112 -22.44 15.73 3.28
CA GLU A 112 -22.58 14.32 3.58
C GLU A 112 -21.61 13.94 4.69
N GLY A 113 -21.94 12.90 5.42
CA GLY A 113 -21.09 12.40 6.48
C GLY A 113 -21.29 10.92 6.76
N SER A 114 -20.41 10.39 7.58
CA SER A 114 -20.49 9.02 8.06
C SER A 114 -20.10 8.97 9.53
N VAL A 115 -20.81 8.14 10.27
CA VAL A 115 -20.42 7.71 11.63
C VAL A 115 -20.37 6.19 11.59
N SER A 116 -19.26 5.63 12.03
CA SER A 116 -19.11 4.19 12.12
C SER A 116 -18.48 3.77 13.44
N GLY A 117 -18.75 2.55 13.85
CA GLY A 117 -18.13 1.98 15.03
C GLY A 117 -18.40 0.49 15.14
N TYR A 118 -17.53 -0.20 15.86
CA TYR A 118 -17.69 -1.61 16.18
C TYR A 118 -17.12 -1.95 17.56
N LEU A 119 -17.61 -3.07 18.08
CA LEU A 119 -17.07 -3.77 19.24
C LEU A 119 -16.81 -5.22 18.85
N GLY A 120 -15.75 -5.82 19.40
CA GLY A 120 -15.38 -7.21 19.11
C GLY A 120 -14.77 -7.93 20.32
N ASN A 121 -14.35 -9.19 20.10
CA ASN A 121 -13.53 -9.89 21.09
C ASN A 121 -12.15 -9.22 21.21
N ASP A 122 -11.34 -9.67 22.18
CA ASP A 122 -10.00 -9.17 22.46
C ASP A 122 -9.97 -7.65 22.69
N GLY A 123 -11.03 -7.10 23.31
CA GLY A 123 -11.16 -5.70 23.64
C GLY A 123 -11.31 -4.75 22.45
N GLN A 124 -11.53 -5.27 21.25
CA GLN A 124 -11.62 -4.46 20.03
C GLN A 124 -12.74 -3.42 20.09
N LYS A 125 -12.39 -2.16 19.87
CA LYS A 125 -13.29 -1.01 19.81
C LYS A 125 -12.83 -0.06 18.72
N ASN A 126 -13.78 0.43 17.95
CA ASN A 126 -13.52 1.47 16.95
C ASN A 126 -14.66 2.47 16.93
N ALA A 127 -14.34 3.72 16.73
CA ALA A 127 -15.29 4.77 16.40
C ALA A 127 -14.67 5.71 15.37
N SER A 128 -15.40 6.06 14.34
CA SER A 128 -14.97 7.04 13.36
C SER A 128 -16.10 7.97 12.94
N LEU A 129 -15.71 9.18 12.56
CA LEU A 129 -16.56 10.25 12.06
C LEU A 129 -15.91 10.83 10.81
N GLY A 130 -16.67 11.02 9.77
CA GLY A 130 -16.30 11.80 8.60
C GLY A 130 -17.42 12.74 8.20
N VAL A 131 -17.08 14.01 7.93
CA VAL A 131 -18.04 15.01 7.41
C VAL A 131 -17.35 15.77 6.29
N ARG A 132 -18.04 15.98 5.19
CA ARG A 132 -17.55 16.78 4.07
C ARG A 132 -18.71 17.53 3.41
N GLY A 133 -18.38 18.62 2.76
CA GLY A 133 -19.39 19.34 2.02
C GLY A 133 -18.83 20.53 1.27
N ARG A 134 -19.64 21.03 0.35
CA ARG A 134 -19.35 22.24 -0.44
C ARG A 134 -20.48 23.23 -0.32
N LYS A 135 -20.11 24.48 -0.16
CA LYS A 135 -20.99 25.62 -0.32
C LYS A 135 -20.38 26.60 -1.32
N ASN A 136 -21.01 26.72 -2.48
CA ASN A 136 -20.48 27.51 -3.60
C ASN A 136 -19.09 27.01 -4.06
N ARG A 137 -18.10 27.86 -3.90
CA ARG A 137 -16.68 27.59 -4.29
C ARG A 137 -15.82 27.03 -3.17
N PHE A 138 -16.35 26.97 -1.97
CA PHE A 138 -15.64 26.50 -0.78
C PHE A 138 -16.10 25.10 -0.42
N SER A 139 -15.16 24.17 -0.28
CA SER A 139 -15.41 22.85 0.29
C SER A 139 -14.51 22.60 1.49
N ALA A 140 -15.05 21.83 2.43
CA ALA A 140 -14.31 21.39 3.61
C ALA A 140 -14.63 19.93 3.92
N SER A 141 -13.65 19.23 4.47
CA SER A 141 -13.86 17.91 5.06
C SER A 141 -13.10 17.81 6.38
N PHE A 142 -13.65 17.01 7.27
CA PHE A 142 -13.07 16.66 8.55
C PHE A 142 -13.28 15.17 8.79
N SER A 143 -12.29 14.50 9.34
CA SER A 143 -12.39 13.12 9.80
C SER A 143 -11.68 12.94 11.15
N ALA A 144 -12.22 12.06 11.98
CA ALA A 144 -11.61 11.66 13.24
C ALA A 144 -11.85 10.17 13.46
N GLY A 145 -10.94 9.49 14.13
CA GLY A 145 -11.08 8.08 14.45
C GLY A 145 -10.32 7.69 15.71
N TYR A 146 -10.89 6.74 16.41
CA TYR A 146 -10.32 6.08 17.59
C TYR A 146 -10.39 4.57 17.40
N GLU A 147 -9.31 3.88 17.70
CA GLU A 147 -9.22 2.41 17.70
C GLU A 147 -8.49 1.97 18.96
N ASP A 148 -9.00 0.93 19.59
CA ASP A 148 -8.45 0.32 20.79
C ASP A 148 -8.65 -1.19 20.72
N ALA A 149 -7.66 -1.98 21.14
CA ALA A 149 -7.74 -3.43 21.23
C ALA A 149 -6.74 -3.94 22.27
N ASP A 150 -7.16 -4.92 23.06
CA ASP A 150 -6.28 -5.60 24.02
C ASP A 150 -5.33 -6.59 23.31
N GLY A 151 -5.75 -7.10 22.13
CA GLY A 151 -5.05 -8.12 21.36
C GLY A 151 -5.27 -9.52 21.90
N PHE A 152 -4.93 -10.53 21.09
CA PHE A 152 -5.19 -11.95 21.41
C PHE A 152 -4.05 -12.64 22.17
N THR A 153 -2.92 -11.95 22.40
CA THR A 153 -1.77 -12.50 23.11
C THR A 153 -1.06 -11.41 23.94
N VAL A 154 -0.09 -11.82 24.76
CA VAL A 154 0.64 -10.92 25.63
C VAL A 154 1.32 -9.80 24.85
N ASN A 155 1.08 -8.54 25.28
CA ASN A 155 1.65 -7.33 24.71
C ASN A 155 1.34 -7.16 23.21
N ASP A 156 0.10 -7.40 22.84
CA ASP A 156 -0.46 -7.24 21.50
C ASP A 156 -1.50 -6.10 21.44
N ASP A 157 -1.61 -5.37 22.55
CA ASP A 157 -2.52 -4.24 22.68
C ASP A 157 -2.12 -3.08 21.77
N LYS A 158 -3.12 -2.34 21.33
CA LYS A 158 -2.91 -1.11 20.56
C LYS A 158 -3.98 -0.07 20.86
N MET A 159 -3.57 1.17 20.84
CA MET A 159 -4.44 2.34 20.85
C MET A 159 -4.02 3.28 19.74
N ARG A 160 -4.99 3.76 18.98
CA ARG A 160 -4.75 4.68 17.85
C ARG A 160 -5.76 5.80 17.84
N ARG A 161 -5.27 7.01 17.59
CA ARG A 161 -6.07 8.23 17.37
C ARG A 161 -5.66 8.87 16.07
N ARG A 162 -6.62 9.28 15.29
CA ARG A 162 -6.37 9.99 14.03
C ARG A 162 -7.31 11.17 13.87
N ALA A 163 -6.83 12.20 13.20
CA ALA A 163 -7.65 13.32 12.75
C ALA A 163 -7.14 13.82 11.40
N GLY A 164 -8.05 14.24 10.54
CA GLY A 164 -7.74 14.83 9.25
C GLY A 164 -8.69 15.97 8.94
N ALA A 165 -8.16 17.00 8.29
CA ALA A 165 -8.96 18.12 7.81
C ALA A 165 -8.46 18.57 6.45
N ARG A 166 -9.38 18.99 5.58
CA ARG A 166 -9.06 19.57 4.27
C ARG A 166 -10.02 20.72 4.01
N ILE A 167 -9.49 21.81 3.48
CA ILE A 167 -10.23 22.95 2.94
C ILE A 167 -9.81 23.17 1.49
N GLU A 168 -10.75 23.47 0.63
CA GLU A 168 -10.50 23.73 -0.78
C GLU A 168 -11.34 24.91 -1.25
N TYR A 169 -10.71 25.76 -2.06
CA TYR A 169 -11.40 26.86 -2.75
C TYR A 169 -11.23 26.70 -4.25
N ARG A 170 -12.33 26.71 -4.99
CA ARG A 170 -12.38 26.65 -6.45
C ARG A 170 -12.60 28.03 -7.04
N PHE A 171 -11.61 28.49 -7.78
CA PHE A 171 -11.67 29.72 -8.56
C PHE A 171 -12.37 29.45 -9.90
N PRO A 172 -12.75 30.51 -10.64
CA PRO A 172 -13.11 30.37 -12.06
C PRO A 172 -11.95 29.77 -12.87
N ALA A 173 -12.24 29.28 -14.09
CA ALA A 173 -11.27 28.76 -15.03
C ALA A 173 -10.51 27.50 -14.54
N ASP A 174 -11.23 26.57 -13.86
CA ASP A 174 -10.70 25.28 -13.39
C ASP A 174 -9.45 25.39 -12.50
N VAL A 175 -9.36 26.45 -11.73
CA VAL A 175 -8.30 26.61 -10.72
C VAL A 175 -8.84 26.21 -9.35
N SER A 176 -8.11 25.34 -8.64
CA SER A 176 -8.41 25.06 -7.23
C SER A 176 -7.16 25.06 -6.37
N LEU A 177 -7.30 25.54 -5.15
CA LEU A 177 -6.29 25.49 -4.10
C LEU A 177 -6.86 24.73 -2.92
N PHE A 178 -6.07 23.83 -2.34
CA PHE A 178 -6.47 23.16 -1.11
C PHE A 178 -5.33 23.06 -0.11
N LEU A 179 -5.70 23.02 1.16
CA LEU A 179 -4.81 22.70 2.27
C LEU A 179 -5.42 21.50 3.01
N SER A 180 -4.64 20.45 3.22
CA SER A 180 -5.00 19.34 4.09
C SER A 180 -3.95 19.13 5.16
N GLY A 181 -4.41 18.63 6.32
CA GLY A 181 -3.56 18.24 7.43
C GLY A 181 -4.05 16.94 8.03
N GLU A 182 -3.14 16.05 8.37
CA GLU A 182 -3.42 14.77 9.03
C GLU A 182 -2.53 14.63 10.27
N TYR A 183 -3.14 14.07 11.31
CA TYR A 183 -2.50 13.69 12.56
C TYR A 183 -2.80 12.22 12.86
N ASN A 184 -1.78 11.51 13.34
CA ASN A 184 -1.89 10.14 13.81
C ASN A 184 -1.03 9.96 15.06
N ASP A 185 -1.63 9.38 16.10
CA ASP A 185 -1.00 8.96 17.33
C ASP A 185 -1.33 7.47 17.53
N GLU A 186 -0.31 6.63 17.64
CA GLU A 186 -0.46 5.20 17.84
C GLU A 186 0.51 4.72 18.93
N ASN A 187 -0.02 3.99 19.89
CA ASN A 187 0.77 3.27 20.91
C ASN A 187 0.39 1.79 20.85
N LYS A 188 1.41 0.92 20.71
CA LYS A 188 1.18 -0.52 20.67
C LYS A 188 2.25 -1.34 21.34
N GLY A 189 1.84 -2.49 21.87
CA GLY A 189 2.72 -3.54 22.29
C GLY A 189 3.42 -4.21 21.09
N LEU A 190 4.58 -4.79 21.33
CA LEU A 190 5.31 -5.62 20.38
C LEU A 190 5.44 -7.02 20.98
N ARG A 191 4.55 -7.92 20.59
CA ARG A 191 4.43 -9.27 21.16
C ARG A 191 5.63 -10.21 20.96
N GLY A 192 6.50 -9.92 19.96
CA GLY A 192 7.59 -10.82 19.60
C GLY A 192 7.12 -12.09 18.88
N TYR A 193 8.06 -12.97 18.58
CA TYR A 193 7.77 -14.29 18.00
C TYR A 193 7.27 -15.28 19.07
N PRO A 194 6.55 -16.35 18.69
CA PRO A 194 6.05 -17.36 19.65
C PRO A 194 7.11 -17.88 20.61
N GLU A 195 8.31 -18.19 20.12
CA GLU A 195 9.41 -18.74 20.90
C GLU A 195 10.17 -17.67 21.69
N ARG A 196 9.93 -16.37 21.39
CA ARG A 196 10.66 -15.26 21.99
C ARG A 196 9.75 -14.04 22.18
N ARG A 197 8.84 -14.14 23.11
CA ARG A 197 7.93 -13.04 23.45
C ARG A 197 8.67 -11.83 24.01
N THR A 198 8.09 -10.67 23.81
CA THR A 198 8.59 -9.37 24.31
C THR A 198 7.50 -8.67 25.11
N PRO A 199 7.24 -9.10 26.37
CA PRO A 199 6.05 -8.70 27.15
C PRO A 199 6.01 -7.22 27.49
N ASN A 200 7.15 -6.53 27.48
CA ASN A 200 7.27 -5.13 27.88
C ASN A 200 7.77 -4.22 26.75
N SER A 201 7.95 -4.75 25.54
CA SER A 201 8.40 -3.96 24.39
C SER A 201 7.25 -3.15 23.80
N ARG A 202 7.42 -1.84 23.62
CA ARG A 202 6.40 -0.94 23.10
C ARG A 202 6.90 -0.10 21.95
N LYS A 203 5.96 0.37 21.15
CA LYS A 203 6.24 1.28 20.05
C LYS A 203 5.17 2.37 19.99
N GLU A 204 5.63 3.61 19.96
CA GLU A 204 4.79 4.79 19.85
C GLU A 204 5.10 5.52 18.56
N TYR A 205 4.07 6.04 17.90
CA TYR A 205 4.17 6.80 16.66
C TYR A 205 3.39 8.10 16.81
N ASP A 206 4.07 9.20 16.50
CA ASP A 206 3.47 10.52 16.36
C ASP A 206 3.72 11.01 14.94
N ASP A 207 2.67 11.26 14.17
CA ASP A 207 2.78 11.69 12.79
C ASP A 207 1.93 12.93 12.54
N VAL A 208 2.55 13.93 11.96
CA VAL A 208 1.88 15.14 11.47
C VAL A 208 2.23 15.32 10.01
N SER A 209 1.25 15.68 9.19
CA SER A 209 1.53 16.00 7.81
C SER A 209 0.62 17.13 7.30
N LEU A 210 1.17 17.99 6.47
CA LEU A 210 0.50 19.08 5.79
C LEU A 210 0.72 18.95 4.29
N LEU A 211 -0.31 19.20 3.50
CA LEU A 211 -0.26 19.21 2.05
C LEU A 211 -1.00 20.42 1.51
N PHE A 212 -0.30 21.28 0.78
CA PHE A 212 -0.88 22.34 -0.02
C PHE A 212 -0.93 21.91 -1.49
N GLY A 213 -2.11 21.83 -2.04
CA GLY A 213 -2.34 21.44 -3.43
C GLY A 213 -2.86 22.58 -4.27
N GLN A 214 -2.41 22.62 -5.51
CA GLN A 214 -2.77 23.60 -6.52
C GLN A 214 -3.12 22.85 -7.80
N ASN A 215 -4.30 23.13 -8.37
CA ASN A 215 -4.70 22.54 -9.64
C ASN A 215 -5.08 23.68 -10.61
N TYR A 216 -4.60 23.60 -11.84
CA TYR A 216 -4.83 24.54 -12.93
C TYR A 216 -5.25 23.73 -14.17
N GLY A 217 -6.54 23.42 -14.29
CA GLY A 217 -7.01 22.45 -15.27
C GLY A 217 -6.36 21.08 -15.06
N SER A 218 -5.58 20.61 -16.03
CA SER A 218 -4.84 19.36 -15.96
C SER A 218 -3.42 19.47 -15.37
N ALA A 219 -2.96 20.70 -15.05
CA ALA A 219 -1.70 20.89 -14.34
C ALA A 219 -1.92 20.83 -12.83
N SER A 220 -0.95 20.30 -12.10
CA SER A 220 -1.03 20.19 -10.65
C SER A 220 0.29 20.54 -9.96
N GLY A 221 0.19 21.22 -8.82
CA GLY A 221 1.29 21.50 -7.91
C GLY A 221 0.98 20.90 -6.53
N ARG A 222 2.00 20.38 -5.87
CA ARG A 222 1.92 19.82 -4.51
C ARG A 222 3.10 20.32 -3.70
N THR A 223 2.83 20.87 -2.53
CA THR A 223 3.85 21.23 -1.53
C THR A 223 3.49 20.53 -0.24
N TRP A 224 4.42 19.78 0.33
CA TRP A 224 4.17 19.01 1.55
C TRP A 224 5.24 19.25 2.61
N TYR A 225 4.80 19.09 3.85
CA TYR A 225 5.66 18.99 5.02
C TYR A 225 5.12 17.88 5.92
N SER A 226 6.01 17.03 6.45
CA SER A 226 5.62 16.00 7.40
C SER A 226 6.72 15.73 8.42
N VAL A 227 6.30 15.42 9.65
CA VAL A 227 7.16 14.93 10.72
C VAL A 227 6.62 13.57 11.16
N SER A 228 7.50 12.61 11.25
CA SER A 228 7.20 11.26 11.73
C SER A 228 8.16 10.93 12.87
N ARG A 229 7.63 10.72 14.05
CA ARG A 229 8.40 10.33 15.24
C ARG A 229 8.01 8.92 15.66
N THR A 230 9.02 8.10 15.97
CA THR A 230 8.84 6.75 16.50
C THR A 230 9.66 6.62 17.77
N VAL A 231 9.03 6.20 18.85
CA VAL A 231 9.69 5.82 20.09
C VAL A 231 9.56 4.32 20.28
N SER A 232 10.67 3.63 20.52
CA SER A 232 10.70 2.20 20.79
C SER A 232 11.31 1.96 22.15
N THR A 233 10.61 1.28 23.04
CA THR A 233 11.07 0.96 24.38
C THR A 233 10.97 -0.54 24.64
N ASP A 234 11.95 -1.08 25.35
CA ASP A 234 11.96 -2.45 25.85
C ASP A 234 12.75 -2.47 27.18
N PRO A 235 12.06 -2.34 28.32
CA PRO A 235 12.71 -2.31 29.62
C PRO A 235 13.52 -3.57 29.93
N ASP A 236 13.09 -4.74 29.45
CA ASP A 236 13.77 -6.02 29.66
C ASP A 236 15.15 -6.06 28.98
N ARG A 237 15.35 -5.23 27.97
CA ARG A 237 16.60 -5.09 27.21
C ARG A 237 17.29 -3.74 27.43
N ALA A 238 16.81 -2.94 28.38
CA ALA A 238 17.27 -1.57 28.59
C ALA A 238 17.27 -0.74 27.28
N LEU A 239 16.28 -0.97 26.40
CA LEU A 239 16.15 -0.26 25.13
C LEU A 239 15.22 0.94 25.32
N SER A 240 15.70 2.12 24.94
CA SER A 240 14.91 3.32 24.71
C SER A 240 15.50 4.04 23.50
N ALA A 241 14.78 4.05 22.39
CA ALA A 241 15.27 4.63 21.14
C ALA A 241 14.19 5.50 20.51
N THR A 242 14.58 6.69 20.08
CA THR A 242 13.73 7.62 19.33
C THR A 242 14.32 7.81 17.93
N LEU A 243 13.46 7.85 16.93
CA LEU A 243 13.80 8.25 15.57
C LEU A 243 12.75 9.24 15.09
N GLU A 244 13.20 10.39 14.64
CA GLU A 244 12.37 11.40 14.00
C GLU A 244 12.84 11.63 12.57
N VAL A 245 11.89 11.73 11.64
CA VAL A 245 12.16 12.06 10.24
C VAL A 245 11.24 13.19 9.81
N SER A 246 11.85 14.31 9.44
CA SER A 246 11.18 15.45 8.82
C SER A 246 11.32 15.40 7.30
N ARG A 247 10.28 15.81 6.58
CA ARG A 247 10.28 15.90 5.11
C ARG A 247 9.60 17.17 4.66
N ALA A 248 10.20 17.84 3.69
CA ALA A 248 9.59 18.96 2.96
C ALA A 248 9.82 18.77 1.47
N GLY A 249 8.83 19.10 0.65
CA GLY A 249 9.02 18.97 -0.79
C GLY A 249 7.97 19.69 -1.61
N GLN A 250 8.26 19.80 -2.88
CA GLN A 250 7.38 20.41 -3.88
C GLN A 250 7.47 19.65 -5.19
N SER A 251 6.35 19.51 -5.87
CA SER A 251 6.29 18.97 -7.23
C SER A 251 5.31 19.75 -8.08
N LEU A 252 5.60 19.79 -9.38
CA LEU A 252 4.76 20.34 -10.43
C LEU A 252 4.62 19.30 -11.54
N GLU A 253 3.43 19.13 -12.06
CA GLU A 253 3.12 18.27 -13.20
C GLU A 253 2.15 18.98 -14.12
N ALA A 254 2.43 18.96 -15.44
CA ALA A 254 1.56 19.58 -16.42
C ALA A 254 1.62 18.83 -17.76
N PRO A 255 0.53 18.78 -18.53
CA PRO A 255 0.58 18.46 -19.94
C PRO A 255 1.02 19.69 -20.73
N PHE A 256 1.83 19.49 -21.77
CA PHE A 256 2.25 20.52 -22.71
C PHE A 256 2.63 19.89 -24.06
N ALA A 257 2.67 20.70 -25.11
CA ALA A 257 3.07 20.25 -26.45
C ALA A 257 4.54 20.55 -26.72
N LEU A 258 5.25 19.55 -27.25
CA LEU A 258 6.61 19.70 -27.75
C LEU A 258 6.64 19.57 -29.28
N PRO A 259 7.43 20.41 -30.02
CA PRO A 259 7.41 20.44 -31.49
C PRO A 259 7.64 19.08 -32.16
N LEU A 260 8.48 18.22 -31.60
CA LEU A 260 8.81 16.91 -32.18
C LEU A 260 8.06 15.76 -31.54
N LEU A 261 7.61 15.93 -30.28
CA LEU A 261 7.00 14.86 -29.49
C LEU A 261 5.47 15.01 -29.36
N GLY A 262 4.88 16.15 -29.81
CA GLY A 262 3.44 16.42 -29.62
C GLY A 262 3.08 16.56 -28.13
N ASP A 263 1.86 16.14 -27.76
CA ASP A 263 1.37 16.24 -26.38
C ASP A 263 2.09 15.27 -25.46
N VAL A 264 2.68 15.82 -24.42
CA VAL A 264 3.43 15.11 -23.38
C VAL A 264 2.96 15.56 -22.01
N THR A 265 3.14 14.72 -21.00
CA THR A 265 3.05 15.10 -19.58
C THR A 265 4.45 15.16 -19.02
N GLY A 266 4.81 16.27 -18.44
CA GLY A 266 6.08 16.44 -17.76
C GLY A 266 5.89 16.93 -16.34
N GLY A 267 6.88 16.66 -15.52
CA GLY A 267 6.89 17.12 -14.15
C GLY A 267 8.30 17.23 -13.60
N LEU A 268 8.42 18.02 -12.56
CA LEU A 268 9.64 18.23 -11.80
C LEU A 268 9.31 18.35 -10.31
N GLY A 269 10.31 18.15 -9.48
CA GLY A 269 10.14 18.37 -8.06
C GLY A 269 11.46 18.26 -7.30
N TYR A 270 11.32 18.59 -6.03
CA TYR A 270 12.40 18.58 -5.05
C TYR A 270 11.86 18.11 -3.71
N GLU A 271 12.64 17.32 -2.99
CA GLU A 271 12.34 16.86 -1.64
C GLU A 271 13.61 16.93 -0.78
N TRP A 272 13.45 17.47 0.41
CA TRP A 272 14.44 17.43 1.49
C TRP A 272 13.93 16.54 2.61
N LYS A 273 14.83 15.77 3.21
CA LYS A 273 14.56 14.89 4.34
C LYS A 273 15.66 15.04 5.36
N GLU A 274 15.29 15.02 6.64
CA GLU A 274 16.22 14.97 7.77
C GLU A 274 15.80 13.86 8.73
N ALA A 275 16.78 13.10 9.21
CA ALA A 275 16.59 12.10 10.24
C ALA A 275 17.48 12.39 11.44
N SER A 276 16.93 12.26 12.65
CA SER A 276 17.65 12.41 13.90
C SER A 276 17.09 11.48 14.98
N GLY A 277 17.87 11.17 16.01
CA GLY A 277 17.38 10.38 17.13
C GLY A 277 18.45 9.56 17.83
N SER A 278 18.01 8.63 18.67
CA SER A 278 18.90 7.71 19.38
C SER A 278 19.59 6.76 18.41
N GLY A 279 20.91 6.70 18.44
CA GLY A 279 21.71 5.84 17.55
C GLY A 279 21.76 6.31 16.09
N ILE A 280 21.28 7.52 15.80
CA ILE A 280 21.41 8.18 14.50
C ILE A 280 21.84 9.62 14.74
N SER A 281 23.03 10.00 14.26
CA SER A 281 23.41 11.41 14.20
C SER A 281 22.52 12.14 13.20
N SER A 282 22.19 13.40 13.44
CA SER A 282 21.39 14.20 12.51
C SER A 282 22.03 14.15 11.11
N THR A 283 21.24 13.76 10.14
CA THR A 283 21.63 13.62 8.74
C THR A 283 20.50 14.03 7.83
N ASP A 284 20.84 14.67 6.73
CA ASP A 284 19.88 15.13 5.73
C ASP A 284 20.17 14.59 4.33
N GLU A 285 19.17 14.58 3.50
CA GLU A 285 19.22 14.15 2.10
C GLU A 285 18.34 15.05 1.24
N GLU A 286 18.84 15.35 0.06
CA GLU A 286 18.14 16.09 -0.97
C GLU A 286 17.90 15.22 -2.20
N HIS A 287 16.75 15.38 -2.82
CA HIS A 287 16.37 14.68 -4.03
C HIS A 287 15.64 15.62 -4.98
N ALA A 288 16.19 15.81 -6.16
CA ALA A 288 15.56 16.54 -7.26
C ALA A 288 15.27 15.60 -8.43
N TRP A 289 14.18 15.85 -9.15
CA TRP A 289 13.80 15.04 -10.30
C TRP A 289 13.11 15.83 -11.40
N VAL A 290 13.18 15.27 -12.59
CA VAL A 290 12.38 15.67 -13.74
C VAL A 290 11.91 14.43 -14.48
N PHE A 291 10.69 14.44 -14.98
CA PHE A 291 10.19 13.36 -15.84
C PHE A 291 9.45 13.89 -17.06
N LEU A 292 9.40 13.04 -18.09
CA LEU A 292 8.61 13.23 -19.27
C LEU A 292 7.94 11.91 -19.65
N SER A 293 6.66 11.96 -20.00
CA SER A 293 5.92 10.81 -20.51
C SER A 293 4.98 11.21 -21.63
N ARG A 294 4.76 10.29 -22.57
CA ARG A 294 3.82 10.47 -23.67
C ARG A 294 2.96 9.22 -23.85
N THR A 295 1.68 9.44 -24.07
CA THR A 295 0.76 8.38 -24.54
C THR A 295 0.41 8.64 -25.99
N MET A 296 0.79 7.73 -26.87
CA MET A 296 0.47 7.76 -28.29
C MET A 296 -0.63 6.76 -28.60
N ARG A 297 -1.67 7.20 -29.31
CA ARG A 297 -2.69 6.32 -29.87
C ARG A 297 -2.44 6.17 -31.37
N PHE A 298 -2.54 4.94 -31.89
CA PHE A 298 -2.30 4.68 -33.31
C PHE A 298 -3.61 4.84 -34.08
N GLY A 299 -3.83 6.04 -34.62
CA GLY A 299 -5.05 6.43 -35.32
C GLY A 299 -6.29 6.34 -34.40
N SER A 300 -7.42 5.89 -34.98
CA SER A 300 -8.64 5.54 -34.22
C SER A 300 -8.64 4.08 -33.73
N GLY A 301 -7.54 3.38 -33.87
CA GLY A 301 -7.42 1.95 -33.54
C GLY A 301 -7.32 1.69 -32.03
N PRO A 302 -7.38 0.42 -31.63
CA PRO A 302 -7.39 0.01 -30.23
C PRO A 302 -6.00 0.01 -29.57
N TRP A 303 -4.95 0.37 -30.30
CA TRP A 303 -3.57 0.33 -29.83
C TRP A 303 -3.11 1.66 -29.25
N SER A 304 -2.40 1.60 -28.13
CA SER A 304 -1.69 2.72 -27.53
C SER A 304 -0.29 2.32 -27.09
N LEU A 305 0.61 3.28 -27.07
CA LEU A 305 1.94 3.18 -26.50
C LEU A 305 2.12 4.34 -25.50
N LYS A 306 2.35 4.02 -24.25
CA LYS A 306 2.86 4.96 -23.25
C LYS A 306 4.36 4.74 -23.10
N ALA A 307 5.16 5.80 -23.23
CA ALA A 307 6.59 5.76 -22.98
C ALA A 307 6.98 7.00 -22.17
N GLY A 308 7.94 6.84 -21.26
CA GLY A 308 8.43 7.92 -20.43
C GLY A 308 9.73 7.57 -19.74
N ALA A 309 10.35 8.58 -19.16
CA ALA A 309 11.53 8.42 -18.32
C ALA A 309 11.56 9.49 -17.23
N ARG A 310 12.15 9.15 -16.10
CA ARG A 310 12.42 10.03 -14.99
C ARG A 310 13.90 10.05 -14.69
N ALA A 311 14.48 11.25 -14.68
CA ALA A 311 15.84 11.49 -14.21
C ALA A 311 15.80 12.00 -12.77
N ASN A 312 16.64 11.43 -11.93
CA ASN A 312 16.75 11.76 -10.52
C ASN A 312 18.18 12.15 -10.17
N ARG A 313 18.31 13.14 -9.28
CA ARG A 313 19.57 13.57 -8.68
C ARG A 313 19.42 13.57 -7.17
N TYR A 314 20.35 12.93 -6.48
CA TYR A 314 20.38 12.80 -5.02
C TYR A 314 21.64 13.43 -4.47
N SER A 315 21.59 13.95 -3.24
CA SER A 315 22.78 14.38 -2.49
C SER A 315 23.61 13.19 -2.02
N ALA A 316 22.94 12.08 -1.67
CA ALA A 316 23.55 10.92 -1.01
C ALA A 316 23.81 9.72 -1.93
N PHE A 317 23.32 9.74 -3.18
CA PHE A 317 23.39 8.62 -4.12
C PHE A 317 23.73 9.08 -5.53
N SER A 318 24.15 8.12 -6.36
CA SER A 318 24.36 8.37 -7.79
C SER A 318 23.05 8.75 -8.50
N SER A 319 23.14 9.62 -9.52
CA SER A 319 21.98 9.99 -10.34
C SER A 319 21.47 8.80 -11.13
N THR A 320 20.14 8.75 -11.35
CA THR A 320 19.49 7.64 -12.06
C THR A 320 18.58 8.13 -13.17
N VAL A 321 18.37 7.25 -14.17
CA VAL A 321 17.31 7.41 -15.17
C VAL A 321 16.46 6.15 -15.15
N ASN A 322 15.18 6.31 -14.90
CA ASN A 322 14.20 5.22 -14.79
C ASN A 322 13.21 5.30 -15.96
N PRO A 323 13.38 4.49 -17.02
CA PRO A 323 12.45 4.41 -18.15
C PRO A 323 11.25 3.54 -17.83
N GLU A 324 10.13 3.85 -18.50
CA GLU A 324 8.89 3.08 -18.46
C GLU A 324 8.27 3.03 -19.86
N MET A 325 7.78 1.85 -20.26
CA MET A 325 7.08 1.65 -21.52
C MET A 325 5.90 0.69 -21.33
N ASN A 326 4.77 1.01 -21.93
CA ASN A 326 3.58 0.16 -21.94
C ASN A 326 2.92 0.20 -23.31
N ILE A 327 2.81 -0.97 -23.97
CA ILE A 327 2.07 -1.15 -25.21
C ILE A 327 0.77 -1.84 -24.85
N ARG A 328 -0.36 -1.29 -25.29
CA ARG A 328 -1.68 -1.79 -24.94
C ARG A 328 -2.59 -1.89 -26.16
N TYR A 329 -3.31 -2.98 -26.22
CA TYR A 329 -4.49 -3.18 -27.05
C TYR A 329 -5.74 -3.05 -26.18
N GLN A 330 -6.68 -2.20 -26.56
CA GLN A 330 -7.97 -2.00 -25.88
C GLN A 330 -9.12 -2.18 -26.86
N GLY A 331 -9.59 -3.41 -27.00
CA GLY A 331 -10.80 -3.74 -27.76
C GLY A 331 -12.06 -3.58 -26.92
N LYS A 332 -13.22 -3.95 -27.50
CA LYS A 332 -14.52 -3.87 -26.81
C LYS A 332 -14.65 -4.94 -25.71
N THR A 333 -14.24 -6.16 -26.02
CA THR A 333 -14.35 -7.34 -25.14
C THR A 333 -13.01 -7.85 -24.65
N VAL A 334 -11.92 -7.49 -25.33
CA VAL A 334 -10.56 -7.98 -25.04
C VAL A 334 -9.63 -6.81 -24.84
N SER A 335 -8.81 -6.88 -23.81
CA SER A 335 -7.64 -6.01 -23.64
C SER A 335 -6.39 -6.82 -23.36
N ALA A 336 -5.25 -6.35 -23.86
CA ALA A 336 -3.95 -6.96 -23.61
C ALA A 336 -2.87 -5.88 -23.50
N GLY A 337 -1.83 -6.13 -22.72
CA GLY A 337 -0.75 -5.16 -22.58
C GLY A 337 0.59 -5.83 -22.25
N VAL A 338 1.67 -5.18 -22.70
CA VAL A 338 3.04 -5.52 -22.32
C VAL A 338 3.66 -4.28 -21.70
N ALA A 339 4.23 -4.41 -20.52
CA ALA A 339 4.83 -3.31 -19.77
C ALA A 339 6.28 -3.65 -19.40
N TYR A 340 7.11 -2.62 -19.45
CA TYR A 340 8.46 -2.59 -18.92
C TYR A 340 8.63 -1.36 -18.05
N SER A 341 9.28 -1.50 -16.90
CA SER A 341 9.71 -0.36 -16.09
C SER A 341 11.00 -0.66 -15.34
N ARG A 342 11.80 0.37 -15.11
CA ARG A 342 12.94 0.35 -14.21
C ARG A 342 12.69 1.28 -13.04
N ALA A 343 13.02 0.84 -11.83
CA ALA A 343 12.87 1.63 -10.60
C ALA A 343 14.13 1.54 -9.75
N SER A 344 14.41 2.61 -9.01
CA SER A 344 15.45 2.67 -7.98
C SER A 344 14.77 2.57 -6.61
N ASN A 345 15.29 1.73 -5.71
CA ASN A 345 14.81 1.61 -4.34
C ASN A 345 15.89 2.10 -3.39
N LEU A 346 15.61 3.20 -2.72
CA LEU A 346 16.57 3.83 -1.81
C LEU A 346 16.54 3.13 -0.44
N PRO A 347 17.71 2.88 0.17
CA PRO A 347 17.79 2.44 1.56
C PRO A 347 17.27 3.54 2.49
N SER A 348 16.51 3.15 3.52
CA SER A 348 16.04 4.09 4.54
C SER A 348 17.19 4.60 5.42
N PHE A 349 16.98 5.74 6.07
CA PHE A 349 17.91 6.27 7.07
C PHE A 349 18.27 5.22 8.13
N ARG A 350 17.29 4.44 8.58
CA ARG A 350 17.49 3.39 9.57
C ARG A 350 18.45 2.30 9.09
N LYS A 351 18.38 1.88 7.83
CA LYS A 351 19.32 0.89 7.27
C LYS A 351 20.75 1.42 7.19
N ARG A 352 20.91 2.71 6.92
CA ARG A 352 22.22 3.33 6.68
C ARG A 352 22.90 3.81 7.95
N PHE A 353 22.17 4.41 8.86
CA PHE A 353 22.77 5.19 9.95
C PHE A 353 22.46 4.69 11.35
N TYR A 354 21.49 3.76 11.51
CA TYR A 354 21.14 3.27 12.84
C TYR A 354 22.24 2.38 13.44
N GLU A 355 22.67 2.73 14.63
CA GLU A 355 23.63 1.98 15.44
C GLU A 355 23.00 1.48 16.74
N SER A 356 23.31 0.23 17.10
CA SER A 356 22.97 -0.37 18.39
C SER A 356 24.07 -1.37 18.81
N SER A 357 23.89 -2.01 19.96
CA SER A 357 24.82 -3.06 20.43
C SER A 357 24.96 -4.23 19.43
N VAL A 358 23.97 -4.47 18.56
CA VAL A 358 23.94 -5.60 17.63
C VAL A 358 23.87 -5.18 16.15
N THR A 359 23.57 -3.92 15.87
CA THR A 359 23.49 -3.42 14.48
C THR A 359 24.52 -2.31 14.26
N LYS A 360 25.33 -2.46 13.24
CA LYS A 360 26.31 -1.44 12.83
C LYS A 360 25.78 -0.66 11.62
N PRO A 361 26.00 0.65 11.55
CA PRO A 361 25.60 1.48 10.41
C PRO A 361 26.40 1.10 9.16
N ASN A 362 25.79 1.33 8.01
CA ASN A 362 26.46 1.27 6.71
C ASN A 362 26.00 2.47 5.84
N PRO A 363 26.63 3.63 5.98
CA PRO A 363 26.31 4.82 5.19
C PRO A 363 26.59 4.65 3.69
N ASP A 364 27.43 3.68 3.32
CA ASP A 364 27.85 3.42 1.94
C ASP A 364 26.87 2.52 1.16
N LEU A 365 25.70 2.21 1.74
CA LEU A 365 24.67 1.47 1.03
C LEU A 365 24.25 2.18 -0.25
N GLU A 366 24.26 1.44 -1.35
CA GLU A 366 23.73 1.88 -2.63
C GLU A 366 22.24 1.56 -2.80
N MET A 367 21.63 2.12 -3.83
CA MET A 367 20.25 1.83 -4.22
C MET A 367 20.12 0.44 -4.85
N GLU A 368 19.07 -0.28 -4.50
CA GLU A 368 18.64 -1.45 -5.28
C GLU A 368 18.06 -0.98 -6.63
N ARG A 369 18.24 -1.79 -7.67
CA ARG A 369 17.68 -1.55 -9.00
C ARG A 369 16.72 -2.67 -9.36
N ALA A 370 15.47 -2.29 -9.65
CA ALA A 370 14.44 -3.23 -10.05
C ALA A 370 14.05 -3.03 -11.52
N SER A 371 14.09 -4.10 -12.31
CA SER A 371 13.55 -4.16 -13.67
C SER A 371 12.31 -5.03 -13.68
N ASN A 372 11.19 -4.51 -14.14
CA ASN A 372 9.90 -5.19 -14.17
C ASN A 372 9.45 -5.41 -15.61
N TYR A 373 8.95 -6.60 -15.90
CA TYR A 373 8.33 -6.99 -17.14
C TYR A 373 6.98 -7.63 -16.81
N ALA A 374 5.94 -7.21 -17.49
CA ALA A 374 4.60 -7.74 -17.28
C ALA A 374 3.85 -7.89 -18.61
N PHE A 375 3.07 -8.96 -18.70
CA PHE A 375 2.03 -9.14 -19.70
C PHE A 375 0.70 -9.22 -18.97
N SER A 376 -0.30 -8.48 -19.43
CA SER A 376 -1.67 -8.53 -18.92
C SER A 376 -2.66 -8.85 -20.04
N PHE A 377 -3.69 -9.59 -19.68
CA PHE A 377 -4.78 -9.96 -20.60
C PHE A 377 -6.09 -9.93 -19.82
N SER A 378 -7.11 -9.35 -20.41
CA SER A 378 -8.47 -9.34 -19.88
C SER A 378 -9.48 -9.59 -20.97
N VAL A 379 -10.47 -10.41 -20.70
CA VAL A 379 -11.60 -10.65 -21.60
C VAL A 379 -12.92 -10.57 -20.83
N SER A 380 -13.83 -9.73 -21.34
CA SER A 380 -15.19 -9.56 -20.81
C SER A 380 -16.17 -9.82 -21.96
N PRO A 381 -16.60 -11.08 -22.19
CA PRO A 381 -17.52 -11.42 -23.25
C PRO A 381 -18.86 -10.67 -23.13
N ASP A 382 -19.30 -10.49 -21.88
CA ASP A 382 -20.49 -9.74 -21.51
C ASP A 382 -20.29 -9.04 -20.14
N SER A 383 -21.35 -8.44 -19.59
CA SER A 383 -21.31 -7.75 -18.30
C SER A 383 -21.30 -8.67 -17.08
N SER A 384 -21.57 -9.98 -17.27
CA SER A 384 -21.68 -10.96 -16.18
C SER A 384 -20.35 -11.64 -15.85
N VAL A 385 -19.41 -11.68 -16.79
CA VAL A 385 -18.13 -12.36 -16.59
C VAL A 385 -16.95 -11.56 -17.13
N THR A 386 -15.90 -11.49 -16.32
CA THR A 386 -14.58 -10.99 -16.74
C THR A 386 -13.53 -11.99 -16.31
N PHE A 387 -12.65 -12.35 -17.22
CA PHE A 387 -11.47 -13.16 -16.97
C PHE A 387 -10.23 -12.28 -17.10
N ASP A 388 -9.39 -12.25 -16.08
CA ASP A 388 -8.12 -11.53 -16.07
C ASP A 388 -6.96 -12.49 -15.87
N ALA A 389 -5.87 -12.28 -16.60
CA ALA A 389 -4.63 -13.03 -16.45
C ALA A 389 -3.43 -12.10 -16.55
N SER A 390 -2.38 -12.35 -15.78
CA SER A 390 -1.11 -11.67 -15.92
C SER A 390 0.07 -12.58 -15.71
N LEU A 391 1.14 -12.34 -16.47
CA LEU A 391 2.46 -12.93 -16.31
C LEU A 391 3.42 -11.83 -15.89
N PHE A 392 4.34 -12.12 -15.00
CA PHE A 392 5.33 -11.14 -14.58
C PHE A 392 6.71 -11.75 -14.35
N TYR A 393 7.71 -10.93 -14.60
CA TYR A 393 9.10 -11.18 -14.23
C TYR A 393 9.68 -9.88 -13.64
N ARG A 394 10.35 -9.99 -12.52
CA ARG A 394 11.08 -8.88 -11.89
C ARG A 394 12.45 -9.37 -11.48
N ASP A 395 13.43 -8.57 -11.82
CA ASP A 395 14.81 -8.70 -11.42
C ASP A 395 15.20 -7.54 -10.51
N ILE A 396 15.87 -7.83 -9.39
CA ILE A 396 16.40 -6.84 -8.44
C ILE A 396 17.86 -7.11 -8.23
N THR A 397 18.69 -6.16 -8.64
CA THR A 397 20.14 -6.16 -8.40
C THR A 397 20.51 -5.24 -7.24
N ASP A 398 21.69 -5.43 -6.67
CA ASP A 398 22.20 -4.65 -5.52
C ASP A 398 21.27 -4.73 -4.31
N ARG A 399 20.61 -5.88 -4.10
CA ARG A 399 19.64 -6.03 -3.04
C ARG A 399 20.24 -5.81 -1.66
N ILE A 400 19.54 -5.01 -0.84
CA ILE A 400 19.96 -4.70 0.53
C ILE A 400 19.47 -5.78 1.48
N THR A 401 20.42 -6.51 2.06
CA THR A 401 20.18 -7.63 2.98
C THR A 401 20.92 -7.38 4.30
N TYR A 402 20.33 -7.81 5.42
CA TYR A 402 20.99 -7.76 6.72
C TYR A 402 21.93 -8.95 6.86
N VAL A 403 23.23 -8.68 6.95
CA VAL A 403 24.30 -9.68 7.08
C VAL A 403 24.79 -9.70 8.53
N ARG A 404 24.75 -10.87 9.16
CA ARG A 404 25.18 -11.07 10.55
C ARG A 404 26.56 -11.67 10.61
N ASN A 405 27.46 -11.06 11.37
CA ASN A 405 28.74 -11.64 11.76
C ASN A 405 28.52 -12.46 13.04
N ILE A 406 28.77 -13.77 12.96
CA ILE A 406 28.55 -14.72 14.08
C ILE A 406 29.60 -14.52 15.17
N GLU A 407 30.84 -14.17 14.83
CA GLU A 407 31.95 -14.02 15.78
C GLU A 407 31.76 -12.82 16.69
N THR A 408 31.32 -11.68 16.13
CA THR A 408 31.10 -10.43 16.88
C THR A 408 29.68 -10.31 17.42
N ASN A 409 28.77 -11.21 17.03
CA ASN A 409 27.33 -11.14 17.30
C ASN A 409 26.68 -9.82 16.87
N THR A 410 27.27 -9.15 15.87
CA THR A 410 26.74 -7.91 15.28
C THR A 410 26.37 -8.17 13.81
N GLY A 411 25.63 -7.26 13.22
CA GLY A 411 25.31 -7.29 11.79
C GLY A 411 25.12 -5.90 11.22
N ARG A 412 25.07 -5.81 9.91
CA ARG A 412 24.77 -4.58 9.18
C ARG A 412 24.03 -4.88 7.89
N TYR A 413 23.42 -3.87 7.32
CA TYR A 413 22.86 -3.97 5.98
C TYR A 413 23.95 -3.83 4.94
N GLU A 414 23.92 -4.66 3.90
CA GLU A 414 24.87 -4.67 2.79
C GLU A 414 24.12 -4.81 1.47
N ASN A 415 24.67 -4.24 0.39
CA ASN A 415 24.21 -4.54 -0.96
C ASN A 415 24.77 -5.90 -1.34
N PHE A 416 23.93 -6.91 -1.23
CA PHE A 416 24.31 -8.29 -1.45
C PHE A 416 23.17 -9.01 -2.15
N GLY A 417 23.43 -9.48 -3.34
CA GLY A 417 22.57 -10.40 -4.03
C GLY A 417 21.74 -9.84 -5.16
N GLU A 418 21.37 -10.79 -6.00
CA GLU A 418 20.39 -10.67 -7.06
C GLU A 418 19.17 -11.50 -6.67
N VAL A 419 17.98 -10.95 -6.86
CA VAL A 419 16.73 -11.62 -6.53
C VAL A 419 15.77 -11.54 -7.68
N THR A 420 15.20 -12.67 -8.08
CA THR A 420 14.17 -12.75 -9.09
C THR A 420 12.80 -13.08 -8.50
N TYR A 421 11.77 -12.44 -9.06
CA TYR A 421 10.37 -12.77 -8.83
C TYR A 421 9.72 -13.05 -10.18
N LYS A 422 9.15 -14.22 -10.35
CA LYS A 422 8.42 -14.59 -11.57
C LYS A 422 7.16 -15.35 -11.22
N GLY A 423 6.14 -15.21 -12.02
CA GLY A 423 4.90 -15.91 -11.76
C GLY A 423 3.75 -15.47 -12.65
N PHE A 424 2.58 -15.91 -12.26
CA PHE A 424 1.35 -15.53 -12.93
C PHE A 424 0.20 -15.40 -11.94
N GLU A 425 -0.79 -14.63 -12.35
CA GLU A 425 -2.04 -14.40 -11.62
C GLU A 425 -3.19 -14.61 -12.59
N VAL A 426 -4.25 -15.25 -12.12
CA VAL A 426 -5.52 -15.37 -12.85
C VAL A 426 -6.67 -15.06 -11.91
N SER A 427 -7.70 -14.42 -12.41
CA SER A 427 -8.94 -14.20 -11.69
C SER A 427 -10.14 -14.22 -12.62
N VAL A 428 -11.29 -14.58 -12.06
CA VAL A 428 -12.58 -14.55 -12.75
C VAL A 428 -13.52 -13.73 -11.89
N SER A 429 -14.08 -12.67 -12.44
CA SER A 429 -15.19 -11.97 -11.84
C SER A 429 -16.48 -12.47 -12.50
N TRP A 430 -17.33 -13.16 -11.76
CA TRP A 430 -18.52 -13.80 -12.27
C TRP A 430 -19.77 -13.41 -11.48
N ARG A 431 -20.75 -12.87 -12.18
CA ARG A 431 -22.06 -12.47 -11.64
C ARG A 431 -23.16 -13.20 -12.40
N PRO A 432 -23.46 -14.46 -12.03
CA PRO A 432 -24.48 -15.27 -12.69
C PRO A 432 -25.90 -14.72 -12.53
N SER A 433 -26.13 -13.91 -11.53
CA SER A 433 -27.42 -13.25 -11.26
C SER A 433 -27.20 -11.98 -10.42
N ASP A 434 -28.27 -11.18 -10.27
CA ASP A 434 -28.21 -9.95 -9.45
C ASP A 434 -27.99 -10.23 -7.97
N VAL A 435 -28.25 -11.46 -7.51
CA VAL A 435 -28.10 -11.87 -6.10
C VAL A 435 -26.77 -12.54 -5.79
N LEU A 436 -26.01 -12.98 -6.79
CA LEU A 436 -24.77 -13.75 -6.57
C LEU A 436 -23.61 -13.18 -7.38
N GLU A 437 -22.51 -12.93 -6.70
CA GLU A 437 -21.23 -12.54 -7.27
C GLU A 437 -20.13 -13.44 -6.70
N CYS A 438 -19.23 -13.93 -7.55
CA CYS A 438 -18.13 -14.80 -7.17
C CYS A 438 -16.84 -14.33 -7.88
N THR A 439 -15.75 -14.19 -7.13
CA THR A 439 -14.46 -13.77 -7.65
C THR A 439 -13.34 -14.71 -7.18
N PRO A 440 -13.22 -15.92 -7.79
CA PRO A 440 -12.07 -16.78 -7.56
C PRO A 440 -10.81 -16.20 -8.20
N SER A 441 -9.69 -16.38 -7.53
CA SER A 441 -8.37 -16.02 -8.05
C SER A 441 -7.30 -17.01 -7.62
N TYR A 442 -6.26 -17.10 -8.42
CA TYR A 442 -5.07 -17.91 -8.14
C TYR A 442 -3.81 -17.15 -8.52
N SER A 443 -2.80 -17.22 -7.68
CA SER A 443 -1.48 -16.67 -7.92
C SER A 443 -0.40 -17.72 -7.70
N TYR A 444 0.54 -17.79 -8.62
CA TYR A 444 1.80 -18.51 -8.47
C TYR A 444 2.95 -17.52 -8.39
N LEU A 445 3.82 -17.69 -7.40
CA LEU A 445 4.97 -16.84 -7.17
C LEU A 445 6.23 -17.70 -6.99
N HIS A 446 7.21 -17.51 -7.85
CA HIS A 446 8.58 -18.00 -7.70
C HIS A 446 9.46 -16.81 -7.31
N ALA A 447 9.98 -16.81 -6.08
CA ALA A 447 10.83 -15.74 -5.55
C ALA A 447 12.13 -16.35 -5.02
N MET A 448 13.26 -16.05 -5.64
CA MET A 448 14.54 -16.72 -5.38
C MET A 448 15.70 -15.72 -5.26
N ASN A 449 16.62 -16.00 -4.37
CA ASN A 449 17.93 -15.38 -4.34
C ASN A 449 18.84 -16.16 -5.32
N GLU A 450 19.27 -15.50 -6.40
CA GLU A 450 20.01 -16.15 -7.49
C GLU A 450 21.46 -16.51 -7.10
N GLU A 451 22.04 -15.83 -6.10
CA GLU A 451 23.39 -16.16 -5.62
C GLU A 451 23.43 -17.41 -4.76
N THR A 452 22.43 -17.59 -3.91
CA THR A 452 22.38 -18.73 -2.98
C THR A 452 21.55 -19.90 -3.53
N GLY A 453 20.70 -19.67 -4.54
CA GLY A 453 19.73 -20.64 -5.04
C GLY A 453 18.58 -20.92 -4.05
N PHE A 454 18.46 -20.16 -2.95
CA PHE A 454 17.40 -20.34 -1.97
C PHE A 454 16.17 -19.48 -2.27
N TRP A 455 15.01 -20.02 -1.94
CA TRP A 455 13.75 -19.29 -2.00
C TRP A 455 13.72 -18.19 -0.96
N LEU A 456 13.12 -17.08 -1.33
CA LEU A 456 12.90 -15.99 -0.36
C LEU A 456 11.90 -16.42 0.71
N PRO A 457 12.18 -16.18 1.99
CA PRO A 457 11.25 -16.49 3.06
C PRO A 457 9.99 -15.66 2.99
N ALA A 458 8.92 -16.16 3.62
CA ALA A 458 7.63 -15.50 3.72
C ALA A 458 6.93 -15.24 2.36
N LYS A 459 7.23 -16.07 1.35
CA LYS A 459 6.68 -15.98 -0.02
C LYS A 459 6.01 -17.30 -0.38
N PRO A 460 4.68 -17.46 -0.14
CA PRO A 460 3.96 -18.67 -0.54
C PRO A 460 4.04 -18.89 -2.05
N PHE A 461 4.26 -20.14 -2.45
CA PHE A 461 4.32 -20.50 -3.86
C PHE A 461 2.96 -20.38 -4.55
N HIS A 462 1.92 -20.75 -3.84
CA HIS A 462 0.54 -20.79 -4.32
C HIS A 462 -0.35 -20.02 -3.38
N THR A 463 -1.18 -19.16 -3.91
CA THR A 463 -2.26 -18.49 -3.17
C THR A 463 -3.55 -18.63 -3.96
N ILE A 464 -4.60 -19.12 -3.31
CA ILE A 464 -5.96 -19.18 -3.88
C ILE A 464 -6.84 -18.31 -3.02
N MET A 465 -7.71 -17.54 -3.65
CA MET A 465 -8.74 -16.79 -2.94
C MET A 465 -10.05 -16.91 -3.71
N ALA A 466 -11.14 -17.05 -3.00
CA ALA A 466 -12.49 -16.97 -3.55
C ALA A 466 -13.31 -16.02 -2.68
N ASP A 467 -13.81 -14.96 -3.26
CA ASP A 467 -14.72 -14.01 -2.62
C ASP A 467 -16.12 -14.21 -3.20
N VAL A 468 -17.09 -14.53 -2.34
CA VAL A 468 -18.47 -14.81 -2.72
C VAL A 468 -19.38 -13.83 -2.00
N VAL A 469 -20.20 -13.11 -2.74
CA VAL A 469 -21.21 -12.18 -2.21
C VAL A 469 -22.60 -12.65 -2.62
N PHE A 470 -23.45 -12.85 -1.63
CA PHE A 470 -24.84 -13.28 -1.80
C PHE A 470 -25.80 -12.24 -1.22
N ARG A 471 -26.68 -11.69 -2.07
CA ARG A 471 -27.68 -10.67 -1.72
C ARG A 471 -29.09 -11.21 -1.94
N PRO A 472 -29.63 -12.05 -1.02
CA PRO A 472 -30.94 -12.68 -1.18
C PRO A 472 -32.10 -11.67 -1.20
N ALA A 473 -31.93 -10.51 -0.58
CA ALA A 473 -32.88 -9.44 -0.52
C ALA A 473 -32.15 -8.08 -0.59
N LYS A 474 -32.88 -7.01 -0.87
CA LYS A 474 -32.36 -5.65 -1.02
C LYS A 474 -31.53 -5.19 0.18
N ASP A 475 -31.97 -5.57 1.38
CA ASP A 475 -31.41 -5.07 2.64
C ASP A 475 -30.38 -6.04 3.26
N TRP A 476 -30.17 -7.23 2.68
CA TRP A 476 -29.24 -8.24 3.18
C TRP A 476 -28.08 -8.48 2.24
N SER A 477 -26.89 -8.51 2.78
CA SER A 477 -25.68 -8.93 2.06
C SER A 477 -24.88 -9.92 2.94
N PHE A 478 -24.52 -11.06 2.38
CA PHE A 478 -23.64 -12.03 2.99
C PHE A 478 -22.38 -12.14 2.15
N ARG A 479 -21.23 -12.14 2.78
CA ARG A 479 -19.94 -12.33 2.13
C ARG A 479 -19.20 -13.46 2.79
N THR A 480 -18.56 -14.28 1.99
CA THR A 480 -17.62 -15.31 2.45
C THR A 480 -16.35 -15.20 1.62
N THR A 481 -15.21 -15.13 2.28
CA THR A 481 -13.89 -15.11 1.64
C THR A 481 -13.11 -16.34 2.09
N VAL A 482 -12.71 -17.17 1.15
CA VAL A 482 -11.84 -18.34 1.39
C VAL A 482 -10.44 -17.99 0.90
N LYS A 483 -9.45 -18.15 1.78
CA LYS A 483 -8.04 -17.85 1.48
C LYS A 483 -7.19 -19.08 1.75
N TYR A 484 -6.57 -19.64 0.72
CA TYR A 484 -5.55 -20.67 0.84
C TYR A 484 -4.18 -20.09 0.62
N SER A 485 -3.26 -20.32 1.55
CA SER A 485 -1.84 -20.00 1.44
C SER A 485 -1.05 -21.29 1.38
N GLY A 486 -0.32 -21.49 0.30
CA GLY A 486 0.55 -22.66 0.12
C GLY A 486 1.75 -22.64 1.07
N ARG A 487 2.47 -23.76 1.11
CA ARG A 487 3.71 -23.88 1.88
C ARG A 487 4.70 -22.75 1.54
N THR A 488 5.42 -22.26 2.55
CA THR A 488 6.49 -21.26 2.40
C THR A 488 7.69 -21.61 3.30
N TYR A 489 8.85 -21.06 3.00
CA TYR A 489 10.00 -21.08 3.91
C TYR A 489 9.93 -19.91 4.88
N VAL A 490 10.36 -20.13 6.14
CA VAL A 490 10.39 -19.11 7.19
C VAL A 490 11.78 -18.47 7.28
N ASP A 491 12.83 -19.22 6.98
CA ASP A 491 14.23 -18.80 7.05
C ASP A 491 14.89 -18.66 5.67
N SER A 492 15.95 -17.88 5.59
CA SER A 492 16.69 -17.61 4.35
C SER A 492 17.53 -18.78 3.85
N GLN A 493 17.74 -19.82 4.67
CA GLN A 493 18.50 -21.03 4.31
C GLN A 493 17.59 -22.18 3.88
N ASN A 494 16.27 -21.95 3.87
CA ASN A 494 15.24 -22.92 3.50
C ASN A 494 15.24 -24.20 4.36
N THR A 495 15.65 -24.10 5.62
CA THR A 495 15.69 -25.23 6.57
C THR A 495 14.37 -25.43 7.30
N MET A 496 13.59 -24.35 7.49
CA MET A 496 12.29 -24.35 8.17
C MET A 496 11.16 -24.01 7.19
N THR A 497 10.08 -24.77 7.25
CA THR A 497 8.91 -24.54 6.41
C THR A 497 7.68 -24.30 7.28
N GLN A 498 6.83 -23.40 6.83
CA GLN A 498 5.47 -23.26 7.31
C GLN A 498 4.55 -24.10 6.41
N PRO A 499 3.69 -24.95 6.97
CA PRO A 499 2.68 -25.69 6.22
C PRO A 499 1.71 -24.77 5.49
N ALA A 500 1.02 -25.31 4.51
CA ALA A 500 -0.12 -24.65 3.90
C ALA A 500 -1.31 -24.58 4.88
N TYR A 501 -2.10 -23.51 4.78
CA TYR A 501 -3.28 -23.31 5.60
C TYR A 501 -4.43 -22.68 4.79
N THR A 502 -5.66 -22.80 5.31
CA THR A 502 -6.86 -22.21 4.71
C THR A 502 -7.62 -21.42 5.77
N VAL A 503 -7.91 -20.16 5.50
CA VAL A 503 -8.72 -19.29 6.34
C VAL A 503 -10.02 -18.98 5.64
N VAL A 504 -11.11 -18.98 6.40
CA VAL A 504 -12.44 -18.60 5.92
C VAL A 504 -12.92 -17.42 6.75
N ASP A 505 -13.27 -16.33 6.09
CA ASP A 505 -13.85 -15.15 6.71
C ASP A 505 -15.32 -15.04 6.26
N ALA A 506 -16.19 -14.57 7.15
CA ALA A 506 -17.61 -14.43 6.87
C ALA A 506 -18.14 -13.10 7.41
N ARG A 507 -19.02 -12.47 6.64
CA ARG A 507 -19.67 -11.21 7.00
C ARG A 507 -21.13 -11.22 6.63
N ALA A 508 -21.96 -10.66 7.50
CA ALA A 508 -23.38 -10.39 7.26
C ALA A 508 -23.67 -8.91 7.49
N ASP A 509 -24.33 -8.28 6.54
CA ASP A 509 -24.77 -6.89 6.62
C ASP A 509 -26.28 -6.81 6.49
N TYR A 510 -26.88 -5.89 7.26
CA TYR A 510 -28.30 -5.54 7.19
C TYR A 510 -28.47 -4.04 7.09
N ALA A 511 -29.05 -3.56 6.00
CA ALA A 511 -29.29 -2.16 5.72
C ALA A 511 -30.68 -1.71 6.17
N ILE A 512 -30.76 -0.58 6.89
CA ILE A 512 -32.00 0.07 7.32
C ILE A 512 -31.93 1.54 6.89
N GLY A 513 -32.35 1.85 5.67
CA GLY A 513 -32.14 3.18 5.10
C GLY A 513 -30.65 3.50 5.01
N ASP A 514 -30.22 4.57 5.66
CA ASP A 514 -28.83 5.04 5.66
C ASP A 514 -27.94 4.36 6.74
N LEU A 515 -28.53 3.50 7.58
CA LEU A 515 -27.85 2.71 8.61
C LEU A 515 -27.58 1.30 8.09
N THR A 516 -26.34 0.83 8.22
CA THR A 516 -25.95 -0.57 8.00
C THR A 516 -25.47 -1.15 9.32
N LEU A 517 -26.10 -2.22 9.78
CA LEU A 517 -25.61 -3.06 10.87
C LEU A 517 -24.84 -4.23 10.28
N TYR A 518 -23.77 -4.67 10.94
CA TYR A 518 -22.99 -5.80 10.46
C TYR A 518 -22.40 -6.66 11.57
N CYS A 519 -22.15 -7.91 11.20
CA CYS A 519 -21.33 -8.86 11.96
C CYS A 519 -20.25 -9.39 11.02
N ASP A 520 -19.00 -9.29 11.43
CA ASP A 520 -17.83 -9.77 10.70
C ASP A 520 -17.09 -10.79 11.54
N ILE A 521 -16.69 -11.90 10.93
CA ILE A 521 -15.98 -12.99 11.60
C ILE A 521 -14.77 -13.33 10.73
N ASP A 522 -13.59 -13.02 11.23
CA ASP A 522 -12.33 -13.44 10.65
C ASP A 522 -11.92 -14.80 11.21
N ASN A 523 -11.33 -15.63 10.35
CA ASN A 523 -10.91 -16.98 10.71
C ASN A 523 -12.07 -17.82 11.33
N LEU A 524 -13.20 -17.90 10.63
CA LEU A 524 -14.44 -18.56 11.08
C LEU A 524 -14.20 -20.00 11.59
N LEU A 525 -13.26 -20.72 10.97
CA LEU A 525 -12.95 -22.12 11.30
C LEU A 525 -11.95 -22.26 12.45
N ASP A 526 -11.45 -21.13 13.01
CA ASP A 526 -10.45 -21.09 14.09
C ASP A 526 -9.15 -21.84 13.75
N GLU A 527 -8.70 -21.69 12.50
CA GLU A 527 -7.47 -22.30 12.03
C GLU A 527 -6.26 -21.72 12.75
N THR A 528 -5.39 -22.57 13.26
CA THR A 528 -4.14 -22.14 13.91
C THR A 528 -3.01 -22.10 12.88
N TYR A 529 -2.49 -20.93 12.60
CA TYR A 529 -1.41 -20.75 11.65
C TYR A 529 -0.48 -19.61 12.09
N LEU A 530 0.70 -19.54 11.45
CA LEU A 530 1.58 -18.40 11.56
C LEU A 530 1.41 -17.52 10.32
N TYR A 531 1.59 -16.23 10.49
CA TYR A 531 1.83 -15.38 9.32
C TYR A 531 3.09 -15.83 8.60
N THR A 532 3.17 -15.51 7.32
CA THR A 532 4.32 -15.93 6.48
C THR A 532 5.68 -15.46 6.95
N ASP A 533 5.73 -14.51 7.87
CA ASP A 533 6.94 -14.01 8.55
C ASP A 533 7.21 -14.66 9.91
N GLY A 534 6.39 -15.66 10.31
CA GLY A 534 6.57 -16.44 11.53
C GLY A 534 5.88 -15.90 12.78
N TYR A 535 5.11 -14.81 12.69
CA TYR A 535 4.28 -14.34 13.80
C TYR A 535 2.99 -15.15 13.91
N ASP A 536 2.47 -15.31 15.13
CA ASP A 536 1.13 -15.88 15.33
C ASP A 536 0.09 -15.09 14.54
N ALA A 537 -0.80 -15.81 13.90
CA ALA A 537 -2.03 -15.22 13.38
C ALA A 537 -3.10 -15.17 14.48
N PRO A 538 -4.03 -14.20 14.44
CA PRO A 538 -5.15 -14.19 15.35
C PRO A 538 -5.98 -15.47 15.24
N PRO A 539 -6.52 -15.98 16.38
CA PRO A 539 -7.56 -17.00 16.36
C PRO A 539 -8.82 -16.43 15.70
N ARG A 540 -9.94 -17.09 15.84
CA ARG A 540 -11.22 -16.54 15.36
C ARG A 540 -11.53 -15.22 16.07
N GLU A 541 -11.63 -14.15 15.28
CA GLU A 541 -12.05 -12.83 15.73
C GLU A 541 -13.45 -12.53 15.21
N TRP A 542 -14.23 -11.79 15.98
CA TRP A 542 -15.52 -11.29 15.54
C TRP A 542 -15.74 -9.86 15.99
N VAL A 543 -16.43 -9.11 15.16
CA VAL A 543 -16.87 -7.76 15.46
C VAL A 543 -18.34 -7.58 15.09
N VAL A 544 -19.05 -6.78 15.87
CA VAL A 544 -20.41 -6.30 15.57
C VAL A 544 -20.35 -4.79 15.52
N GLY A 545 -20.88 -4.21 14.45
CA GLY A 545 -20.77 -2.78 14.27
C GLY A 545 -21.88 -2.18 13.43
N MET A 546 -21.75 -0.87 13.24
CA MET A 546 -22.68 -0.08 12.44
C MET A 546 -21.96 0.98 11.62
N ASN A 547 -22.53 1.31 10.47
CA ASN A 547 -22.18 2.45 9.62
C ASN A 547 -23.45 3.26 9.34
N TYR A 548 -23.44 4.53 9.67
CA TYR A 548 -24.52 5.46 9.35
C TYR A 548 -24.01 6.53 8.41
N ASN A 549 -24.66 6.69 7.26
CA ASN A 549 -24.34 7.72 6.27
C ASN A 549 -25.48 8.75 6.23
N PHE A 550 -25.17 10.03 6.11
CA PHE A 550 -26.17 11.12 6.11
C PHE A 550 -25.80 12.26 5.16
#